data_ec225e9e77ec44288f50bcc3c2489b41
#
_entry.id   ec225e9e77ec44288f50bcc3c2489b41
#
_cell.length_a   1.000
_cell.length_b   1.000
_cell.length_c   1.000
_cell.angle_alpha   90.00
_cell.angle_beta   90.00
_cell.angle_gamma   90.00
#
_symmetry.space_group_name_H-M   'P 1'
#
loop_
_entity.id
_entity.type
_entity.pdbx_description
1 polymer ?
#
loop_
_entity_poly.entity_id
_entity_poly.type
_entity_poly.pdbx_seq_one_letter_code
_entity_poly.pdbx_strand_id
1 'polypeptide(L)'
;MKKYNLISAQTRIFESPLKERPFKVAIEKKAAEINLVNLRDYAIDSYGTIDGKPFGGGVGMILRPEPIYSALLDLYGSDEKILDTKVSSTKKIVVLDPAGPKWNQNKAKEYSKLEEITFICGRYEGIDQRVVDLFASETVSLGEFVASGGELPALVILETILRLDENVLEKPEATELESYSNDSTTEHPQYTRPEEFKNLLVPKVLLSGDHKKIKEWKKSNSK
;
A
#
# COMPACT_ATOMS: atom_id res chain seq x y z
N MET A 1 14.90 -9.74 5.15
CA MET A 1 13.60 -9.32 5.75
C MET A 1 13.40 -7.87 5.42
N LYS A 2 12.31 -7.55 4.71
CA LYS A 2 11.95 -6.17 4.35
C LYS A 2 11.30 -5.47 5.53
N LYS A 3 11.45 -4.14 5.61
CA LYS A 3 10.95 -3.35 6.72
C LYS A 3 9.89 -2.35 6.27
N TYR A 4 8.78 -2.32 6.96
CA TYR A 4 7.66 -1.41 6.69
C TYR A 4 7.27 -0.68 7.97
N ASN A 5 7.39 0.65 7.95
CA ASN A 5 6.99 1.49 9.06
C ASN A 5 5.69 2.22 8.71
N LEU A 6 4.69 2.15 9.56
CA LEU A 6 3.38 2.77 9.37
C LEU A 6 3.18 3.85 10.43
N ILE A 7 3.47 5.10 10.08
CA ILE A 7 3.28 6.26 10.97
C ILE A 7 1.83 6.72 10.85
N SER A 8 1.08 6.68 11.94
CA SER A 8 -0.34 7.05 11.96
C SER A 8 -0.78 7.58 13.32
N ALA A 9 -1.78 8.45 13.31
CA ALA A 9 -2.52 8.87 14.51
C ALA A 9 -3.51 7.81 15.01
N GLN A 10 -3.79 6.75 14.24
CA GLN A 10 -4.79 5.71 14.53
C GLN A 10 -4.28 4.30 14.18
N THR A 11 -3.23 3.86 14.85
CA THR A 11 -2.57 2.56 14.60
C THR A 11 -3.49 1.35 14.79
N ARG A 12 -4.55 1.47 15.59
CA ARG A 12 -5.55 0.40 15.80
C ARG A 12 -6.23 -0.09 14.51
N ILE A 13 -6.28 0.75 13.46
CA ILE A 13 -6.85 0.36 12.15
C ILE A 13 -6.04 -0.78 11.52
N PHE A 14 -4.76 -0.89 11.82
CA PHE A 14 -3.87 -1.93 11.29
C PHE A 14 -3.97 -3.26 12.04
N GLU A 15 -4.42 -3.28 13.29
CA GLU A 15 -4.32 -4.46 14.18
C GLU A 15 -5.06 -5.70 13.65
N SER A 16 -6.26 -5.52 13.10
CA SER A 16 -7.04 -6.63 12.55
C SER A 16 -6.51 -7.10 11.20
N PRO A 17 -6.31 -6.21 10.20
CA PRO A 17 -5.76 -6.62 8.90
C PRO A 17 -4.41 -7.33 8.99
N LEU A 18 -3.52 -6.91 9.88
CA LEU A 18 -2.20 -7.53 10.05
C LEU A 18 -2.25 -8.98 10.55
N LYS A 19 -3.39 -9.43 11.09
CA LYS A 19 -3.62 -10.83 11.49
C LYS A 19 -4.12 -11.72 10.36
N GLU A 20 -4.42 -11.15 9.20
CA GLU A 20 -4.95 -11.83 8.03
C GLU A 20 -3.90 -11.93 6.92
N ARG A 21 -4.15 -12.82 5.93
CA ARG A 21 -3.29 -12.92 4.73
C ARG A 21 -3.44 -11.67 3.85
N PRO A 22 -2.35 -11.23 3.21
CA PRO A 22 -1.00 -11.83 3.17
C PRO A 22 -0.08 -11.38 4.31
N PHE A 23 -0.46 -10.37 5.12
CA PHE A 23 0.36 -9.75 6.16
C PHE A 23 0.85 -10.76 7.19
N LYS A 24 -0.07 -11.58 7.73
CA LYS A 24 0.25 -12.63 8.69
C LYS A 24 1.34 -13.56 8.16
N VAL A 25 1.21 -14.02 6.92
CA VAL A 25 2.19 -14.93 6.30
C VAL A 25 3.54 -14.26 6.16
N ALA A 26 3.56 -12.99 5.73
CA ALA A 26 4.81 -12.23 5.59
C ALA A 26 5.56 -12.09 6.92
N ILE A 27 4.84 -11.85 8.01
CA ILE A 27 5.40 -11.72 9.36
C ILE A 27 5.88 -13.08 9.89
N GLU A 28 5.05 -14.12 9.83
CA GLU A 28 5.36 -15.47 10.33
C GLU A 28 6.58 -16.08 9.61
N LYS A 29 6.69 -15.87 8.30
CA LYS A 29 7.82 -16.34 7.50
C LYS A 29 9.05 -15.41 7.57
N LYS A 30 9.00 -14.34 8.35
CA LYS A 30 10.05 -13.32 8.45
C LYS A 30 10.44 -12.72 7.09
N ALA A 31 9.53 -12.67 6.15
CA ALA A 31 9.69 -11.95 4.89
C ALA A 31 9.58 -10.43 5.10
N ALA A 32 8.71 -10.01 6.02
CA ALA A 32 8.48 -8.62 6.38
C ALA A 32 8.49 -8.39 7.90
N GLU A 33 9.03 -7.25 8.31
CA GLU A 33 8.85 -6.63 9.62
C GLU A 33 7.92 -5.42 9.42
N ILE A 34 6.82 -5.37 10.16
CA ILE A 34 5.84 -4.26 10.08
C ILE A 34 5.77 -3.55 11.42
N ASN A 35 6.25 -2.32 11.46
CA ASN A 35 6.29 -1.49 12.65
C ASN A 35 5.13 -0.49 12.63
N LEU A 36 4.32 -0.49 13.67
CA LEU A 36 3.28 0.51 13.88
C LEU A 36 3.84 1.63 14.74
N VAL A 37 3.88 2.84 14.20
CA VAL A 37 4.40 4.04 14.86
C VAL A 37 3.20 4.94 15.17
N ASN A 38 2.83 5.01 16.42
CA ASN A 38 1.73 5.86 16.86
C ASN A 38 2.20 7.31 16.97
N LEU A 39 1.70 8.17 16.11
CA LEU A 39 2.08 9.59 16.06
C LEU A 39 1.79 10.34 17.38
N ARG A 40 0.83 9.87 18.19
CA ARG A 40 0.52 10.48 19.48
C ARG A 40 1.61 10.29 20.53
N ASP A 41 2.49 9.32 20.37
CA ASP A 41 3.63 9.10 21.26
C ASP A 41 4.71 10.18 21.06
N TYR A 42 4.60 10.96 19.97
CA TYR A 42 5.47 12.08 19.60
C TYR A 42 4.76 13.43 19.67
N ALA A 43 3.68 13.51 20.43
CA ALA A 43 2.91 14.75 20.61
C ALA A 43 3.79 15.87 21.19
N ILE A 44 3.46 17.12 20.83
CA ILE A 44 4.25 18.30 21.26
C ILE A 44 4.02 18.69 22.71
N ASP A 45 3.00 18.12 23.35
CA ASP A 45 2.59 18.41 24.72
C ASP A 45 1.95 17.20 25.41
N SER A 46 1.70 17.33 26.71
CA SER A 46 1.05 16.30 27.53
C SER A 46 -0.42 16.04 27.20
N TYR A 47 -1.04 16.89 26.39
CA TYR A 47 -2.43 16.71 25.93
C TYR A 47 -2.55 15.82 24.70
N GLY A 48 -1.40 15.44 24.12
CA GLY A 48 -1.37 14.58 22.94
C GLY A 48 -1.59 15.34 21.63
N THR A 49 -1.22 16.63 21.59
CA THR A 49 -1.39 17.48 20.40
C THR A 49 -0.45 17.06 19.27
N ILE A 50 -1.05 16.68 18.14
CA ILE A 50 -0.35 16.27 16.90
C ILE A 50 -0.77 17.08 15.68
N ASP A 51 -1.75 17.96 15.83
CA ASP A 51 -2.38 18.73 14.74
C ASP A 51 -2.51 20.21 15.13
N GLY A 52 -2.87 21.04 14.18
CA GLY A 52 -3.08 22.46 14.37
C GLY A 52 -3.99 23.05 13.29
N LYS A 53 -4.50 24.26 13.55
CA LYS A 53 -5.31 25.00 12.57
C LYS A 53 -4.45 25.41 11.37
N PRO A 54 -5.00 25.31 10.14
CA PRO A 54 -4.27 25.75 8.95
C PRO A 54 -4.01 27.26 8.96
N PHE A 55 -2.82 27.65 8.51
CA PHE A 55 -2.56 29.05 8.17
C PHE A 55 -3.44 29.45 6.97
N GLY A 56 -3.89 30.70 6.94
CA GLY A 56 -4.82 31.17 5.92
C GLY A 56 -6.30 30.90 6.24
N GLY A 57 -6.59 30.23 7.35
CA GLY A 57 -7.94 29.87 7.75
C GLY A 57 -8.46 28.61 7.08
N GLY A 58 -9.72 28.29 7.32
CA GLY A 58 -10.37 27.07 6.80
C GLY A 58 -10.95 26.19 7.92
N VAL A 59 -11.68 25.16 7.51
CA VAL A 59 -12.28 24.17 8.41
C VAL A 59 -11.28 23.03 8.64
N GLY A 60 -11.30 22.43 9.83
CA GLY A 60 -10.49 21.28 10.15
C GLY A 60 -9.12 21.59 10.75
N MET A 61 -8.27 20.58 10.78
CA MET A 61 -6.93 20.60 11.36
C MET A 61 -5.95 19.98 10.36
N ILE A 62 -4.66 20.25 10.52
CA ILE A 62 -3.58 19.68 9.72
C ILE A 62 -2.59 19.01 10.68
N LEU A 63 -2.10 17.83 10.33
CA LEU A 63 -1.03 17.18 11.08
C LEU A 63 0.23 18.04 11.08
N ARG A 64 0.75 18.30 12.25
CA ARG A 64 1.93 19.16 12.47
C ARG A 64 3.22 18.47 12.04
N PRO A 65 4.23 19.24 11.61
CA PRO A 65 5.51 18.68 11.20
C PRO A 65 6.33 18.12 12.37
N GLU A 66 6.24 18.70 13.56
CA GLU A 66 7.08 18.31 14.69
C GLU A 66 6.87 16.85 15.16
N PRO A 67 5.61 16.35 15.36
CA PRO A 67 5.39 14.95 15.72
C PRO A 67 5.88 13.99 14.65
N ILE A 68 5.67 14.29 13.38
CA ILE A 68 6.11 13.44 12.27
C ILE A 68 7.63 13.40 12.19
N TYR A 69 8.28 14.56 12.32
CA TYR A 69 9.73 14.66 12.35
C TYR A 69 10.34 13.87 13.51
N SER A 70 9.77 14.00 14.72
CA SER A 70 10.22 13.25 15.90
C SER A 70 10.10 11.73 15.70
N ALA A 71 8.99 11.27 15.08
CA ALA A 71 8.82 9.86 14.74
C ALA A 71 9.86 9.37 13.70
N LEU A 72 10.18 10.20 12.71
CA LEU A 72 11.23 9.88 11.73
C LEU A 72 12.61 9.86 12.39
N LEU A 73 12.91 10.78 13.31
CA LEU A 73 14.17 10.77 14.07
C LEU A 73 14.33 9.50 14.91
N ASP A 74 13.26 9.05 15.55
CA ASP A 74 13.28 7.80 16.32
C ASP A 74 13.54 6.59 15.42
N LEU A 75 12.92 6.54 14.25
CA LEU A 75 13.09 5.45 13.28
C LEU A 75 14.49 5.42 12.65
N TYR A 76 15.04 6.57 12.30
CA TYR A 76 16.27 6.66 11.50
C TYR A 76 17.50 7.12 12.31
N GLY A 77 17.30 7.76 13.43
CA GLY A 77 18.33 8.14 14.40
C GLY A 77 19.06 9.47 14.10
N SER A 78 18.96 10.01 12.89
CA SER A 78 19.52 11.34 12.54
C SER A 78 18.88 11.95 11.30
N ASP A 79 19.02 13.28 11.15
CA ASP A 79 18.57 14.02 9.96
C ASP A 79 19.23 13.51 8.67
N GLU A 80 20.53 13.25 8.73
CA GLU A 80 21.30 12.73 7.58
C GLU A 80 20.67 11.45 7.05
N LYS A 81 20.36 10.50 7.93
CA LYS A 81 19.76 9.22 7.54
C LYS A 81 18.33 9.37 7.00
N ILE A 82 17.55 10.34 7.51
CA ILE A 82 16.24 10.66 6.95
C ILE A 82 16.39 11.19 5.52
N LEU A 83 17.31 12.14 5.30
CA LEU A 83 17.59 12.73 4.00
C LEU A 83 18.18 11.72 3.03
N ASP A 84 19.08 10.84 3.49
CA ASP A 84 19.60 9.72 2.71
C ASP A 84 18.49 8.78 2.26
N THR A 85 17.52 8.50 3.14
CA THR A 85 16.36 7.67 2.80
C THR A 85 15.49 8.33 1.73
N LYS A 86 15.33 9.64 1.77
CA LYS A 86 14.55 10.39 0.76
C LYS A 86 15.06 10.17 -0.67
N VAL A 87 16.37 10.08 -0.85
CA VAL A 87 17.04 9.92 -2.15
C VAL A 87 17.52 8.50 -2.44
N SER A 88 17.28 7.58 -1.53
CA SER A 88 17.73 6.19 -1.62
C SER A 88 17.08 5.44 -2.79
N SER A 89 17.83 4.52 -3.37
CA SER A 89 17.33 3.56 -4.36
C SER A 89 16.67 2.32 -3.75
N THR A 90 16.91 2.03 -2.46
CA THR A 90 16.40 0.83 -1.79
C THR A 90 15.43 1.14 -0.65
N LYS A 91 15.26 2.41 -0.29
CA LYS A 91 14.38 2.85 0.78
C LYS A 91 13.52 4.03 0.32
N LYS A 92 12.33 4.16 0.89
CA LYS A 92 11.44 5.31 0.61
C LYS A 92 10.68 5.76 1.86
N ILE A 93 10.47 7.08 1.95
CA ILE A 93 9.47 7.69 2.82
C ILE A 93 8.33 8.16 1.91
N VAL A 94 7.15 7.62 2.12
CA VAL A 94 5.98 7.82 1.25
C VAL A 94 4.86 8.49 2.03
N VAL A 95 4.40 9.62 1.55
CA VAL A 95 3.21 10.30 2.08
C VAL A 95 1.99 9.88 1.27
N LEU A 96 0.93 9.46 1.96
CA LEU A 96 -0.34 9.13 1.33
C LEU A 96 -1.19 10.38 1.21
N ASP A 97 -1.38 10.84 -0.02
CA ASP A 97 -2.05 12.10 -0.35
C ASP A 97 -2.90 11.93 -1.62
N PRO A 98 -4.17 12.40 -1.63
CA PRO A 98 -5.03 12.34 -2.82
C PRO A 98 -4.43 13.02 -4.06
N ALA A 99 -3.58 14.04 -3.90
CA ALA A 99 -2.93 14.76 -4.99
C ALA A 99 -1.72 14.02 -5.58
N GLY A 100 -1.26 12.94 -4.94
CA GLY A 100 -0.11 12.15 -5.41
C GLY A 100 -0.40 11.37 -6.70
N PRO A 101 0.64 10.90 -7.41
CA PRO A 101 0.50 9.95 -8.50
C PRO A 101 -0.25 8.70 -8.10
N LYS A 102 -1.14 8.21 -8.99
CA LYS A 102 -1.96 7.02 -8.71
C LYS A 102 -1.12 5.76 -8.57
N TRP A 103 -1.43 4.97 -7.56
CA TRP A 103 -0.89 3.62 -7.39
C TRP A 103 -1.33 2.69 -8.52
N ASN A 104 -0.44 1.84 -8.97
CA ASN A 104 -0.71 0.82 -9.98
C ASN A 104 0.23 -0.38 -9.83
N GLN A 105 0.00 -1.43 -10.62
CA GLN A 105 0.77 -2.67 -10.54
C GLN A 105 2.26 -2.48 -10.84
N ASN A 106 2.63 -1.54 -11.72
CA ASN A 106 4.04 -1.26 -12.01
C ASN A 106 4.75 -0.64 -10.80
N LYS A 107 4.08 0.30 -10.10
CA LYS A 107 4.59 0.83 -8.84
C LYS A 107 4.70 -0.27 -7.77
N ALA A 108 3.73 -1.18 -7.67
CA ALA A 108 3.82 -2.30 -6.75
C ALA A 108 5.05 -3.18 -7.03
N LYS A 109 5.34 -3.48 -8.31
CA LYS A 109 6.55 -4.20 -8.73
C LYS A 109 7.85 -3.44 -8.44
N GLU A 110 7.86 -2.10 -8.57
CA GLU A 110 9.00 -1.26 -8.18
C GLU A 110 9.23 -1.34 -6.66
N TYR A 111 8.17 -1.10 -5.89
CA TYR A 111 8.23 -1.07 -4.43
C TYR A 111 8.52 -2.44 -3.80
N SER A 112 8.11 -3.53 -4.45
CA SER A 112 8.43 -4.88 -3.96
C SER A 112 9.93 -5.19 -3.93
N LYS A 113 10.76 -4.40 -4.62
CA LYS A 113 12.22 -4.52 -4.64
C LYS A 113 12.91 -3.71 -3.53
N LEU A 114 12.19 -2.82 -2.85
CA LEU A 114 12.72 -1.99 -1.79
C LEU A 114 12.96 -2.82 -0.51
N GLU A 115 13.95 -2.40 0.25
CA GLU A 115 14.32 -3.00 1.53
C GLU A 115 13.51 -2.39 2.68
N GLU A 116 13.20 -1.09 2.59
CA GLU A 116 12.48 -0.37 3.63
C GLU A 116 11.53 0.68 3.04
N ILE A 117 10.30 0.72 3.56
CA ILE A 117 9.31 1.74 3.21
C ILE A 117 8.68 2.28 4.48
N THR A 118 8.71 3.59 4.65
CA THR A 118 7.98 4.29 5.70
C THR A 118 6.78 5.01 5.10
N PHE A 119 5.58 4.60 5.48
CA PHE A 119 4.34 5.26 5.10
C PHE A 119 3.95 6.28 6.16
N ILE A 120 3.67 7.52 5.74
CA ILE A 120 3.08 8.55 6.59
C ILE A 120 1.61 8.69 6.21
N CYS A 121 0.73 8.31 7.13
CA CYS A 121 -0.71 8.32 6.94
C CYS A 121 -1.28 9.68 7.33
N GLY A 122 -1.74 10.45 6.35
CA GLY A 122 -2.47 11.71 6.58
C GLY A 122 -3.80 11.48 7.29
N ARG A 123 -4.23 12.48 8.04
CA ARG A 123 -5.53 12.57 8.70
C ARG A 123 -6.02 14.02 8.66
N TYR A 124 -7.29 14.23 8.99
CA TYR A 124 -7.92 15.55 8.98
C TYR A 124 -7.89 16.17 7.58
N GLU A 125 -7.42 17.43 7.44
CA GLU A 125 -7.25 18.11 6.16
C GLU A 125 -5.89 17.82 5.49
N GLY A 126 -5.09 16.92 6.07
CA GLY A 126 -3.81 16.49 5.51
C GLY A 126 -2.62 16.66 6.44
N ILE A 127 -1.45 16.75 5.84
CA ILE A 127 -0.15 16.87 6.50
C ILE A 127 0.46 18.22 6.13
N ASP A 128 1.16 18.86 7.06
CA ASP A 128 1.91 20.09 6.76
C ASP A 128 2.85 19.87 5.57
N GLN A 129 2.77 20.75 4.56
CA GLN A 129 3.50 20.60 3.30
C GLN A 129 5.02 20.50 3.48
N ARG A 130 5.55 21.10 4.55
CA ARG A 130 6.98 21.05 4.86
C ARG A 130 7.49 19.62 5.15
N VAL A 131 6.62 18.73 5.65
CA VAL A 131 6.96 17.30 5.82
C VAL A 131 7.17 16.63 4.46
N VAL A 132 6.29 16.93 3.51
CA VAL A 132 6.40 16.40 2.15
C VAL A 132 7.67 16.93 1.48
N ASP A 133 7.89 18.24 1.53
CA ASP A 133 9.02 18.90 0.86
C ASP A 133 10.37 18.47 1.42
N LEU A 134 10.47 18.31 2.74
CA LEU A 134 11.73 17.97 3.42
C LEU A 134 12.02 16.47 3.40
N PHE A 135 11.04 15.62 3.70
CA PHE A 135 11.31 14.23 4.07
C PHE A 135 10.75 13.19 3.11
N ALA A 136 9.65 13.48 2.39
CA ALA A 136 9.07 12.48 1.50
C ALA A 136 9.95 12.19 0.28
N SER A 137 10.11 10.92 -0.05
CA SER A 137 10.66 10.49 -1.34
C SER A 137 9.65 10.75 -2.46
N GLU A 138 8.38 10.50 -2.17
CA GLU A 138 7.24 10.78 -3.05
C GLU A 138 5.92 10.80 -2.28
N THR A 139 4.88 11.35 -2.93
CA THR A 139 3.48 11.20 -2.52
C THR A 139 2.82 10.11 -3.36
N VAL A 140 1.78 9.44 -2.82
CA VAL A 140 1.03 8.39 -3.53
C VAL A 140 -0.44 8.51 -3.23
N SER A 141 -1.27 8.37 -4.27
CA SER A 141 -2.73 8.30 -4.20
C SER A 141 -3.24 6.93 -4.64
N LEU A 142 -4.33 6.43 -4.06
CA LEU A 142 -5.02 5.24 -4.58
C LEU A 142 -5.93 5.55 -5.77
N GLY A 143 -6.42 6.79 -5.89
CA GLY A 143 -7.37 7.16 -6.93
C GLY A 143 -8.06 8.50 -6.67
N GLU A 144 -9.00 8.85 -7.52
CA GLU A 144 -9.73 10.13 -7.48
C GLU A 144 -10.90 10.07 -6.50
N PHE A 145 -10.62 9.90 -5.23
CA PHE A 145 -11.58 9.93 -4.13
C PHE A 145 -10.87 10.34 -2.83
N VAL A 146 -11.65 10.81 -1.87
CA VAL A 146 -11.16 11.21 -0.55
C VAL A 146 -11.50 10.13 0.47
N ALA A 147 -10.50 9.67 1.22
CA ALA A 147 -10.68 8.80 2.38
C ALA A 147 -10.46 9.59 3.68
N SER A 148 -11.00 9.09 4.78
CA SER A 148 -10.85 9.74 6.11
C SER A 148 -9.41 9.75 6.63
N GLY A 149 -8.49 9.01 6.01
CA GLY A 149 -7.08 8.95 6.38
C GLY A 149 -6.28 8.00 5.52
N GLY A 150 -4.97 8.02 5.69
CA GLY A 150 -4.02 7.24 4.90
C GLY A 150 -3.86 5.77 5.33
N GLU A 151 -4.48 5.32 6.43
CA GLU A 151 -4.26 3.98 6.98
C GLU A 151 -4.76 2.86 6.04
N LEU A 152 -6.00 2.99 5.53
CA LEU A 152 -6.53 2.01 4.57
C LEU A 152 -5.78 2.05 3.24
N PRO A 153 -5.47 3.24 2.66
CA PRO A 153 -4.54 3.34 1.54
C PRO A 153 -3.20 2.63 1.77
N ALA A 154 -2.58 2.83 2.94
CA ALA A 154 -1.33 2.14 3.29
C ALA A 154 -1.46 0.62 3.27
N LEU A 155 -2.56 0.09 3.84
CA LEU A 155 -2.82 -1.35 3.84
C LEU A 155 -3.00 -1.90 2.42
N VAL A 156 -3.75 -1.21 1.56
CA VAL A 156 -3.93 -1.63 0.16
C VAL A 156 -2.59 -1.67 -0.57
N ILE A 157 -1.79 -0.61 -0.45
CA ILE A 157 -0.47 -0.54 -1.06
C ILE A 157 0.43 -1.66 -0.53
N LEU A 158 0.52 -1.82 0.79
CA LEU A 158 1.35 -2.84 1.42
C LEU A 158 0.91 -4.26 1.02
N GLU A 159 -0.40 -4.51 0.95
CA GLU A 159 -0.94 -5.78 0.48
C GLU A 159 -0.45 -6.10 -0.95
N THR A 160 -0.56 -5.12 -1.87
CA THR A 160 -0.11 -5.32 -3.25
C THR A 160 1.39 -5.55 -3.38
N ILE A 161 2.20 -4.98 -2.47
CA ILE A 161 3.65 -5.20 -2.42
C ILE A 161 3.97 -6.61 -1.90
N LEU A 162 3.33 -7.00 -0.78
CA LEU A 162 3.58 -8.29 -0.13
C LEU A 162 3.19 -9.49 -1.00
N ARG A 163 2.11 -9.37 -1.79
CA ARG A 163 1.74 -10.44 -2.74
C ARG A 163 2.77 -10.68 -3.84
N LEU A 164 3.69 -9.74 -4.10
CA LEU A 164 4.77 -9.89 -5.07
C LEU A 164 6.05 -10.50 -4.47
N ASP A 165 6.05 -10.78 -3.16
CA ASP A 165 7.18 -11.44 -2.50
C ASP A 165 7.01 -12.97 -2.59
N GLU A 166 7.98 -13.65 -3.21
CA GLU A 166 7.98 -15.10 -3.41
C GLU A 166 7.86 -15.90 -2.10
N ASN A 167 8.31 -15.33 -0.98
CA ASN A 167 8.20 -15.96 0.32
C ASN A 167 6.80 -15.83 0.92
N VAL A 168 5.95 -14.93 0.42
CA VAL A 168 4.61 -14.67 0.93
C VAL A 168 3.56 -15.49 0.20
N LEU A 169 3.64 -15.56 -1.13
CA LEU A 169 2.73 -16.37 -1.96
C LEU A 169 3.14 -17.85 -1.95
N GLU A 170 2.13 -18.72 -1.91
CA GLU A 170 2.32 -20.17 -2.03
C GLU A 170 2.64 -20.59 -3.48
N LYS A 171 2.21 -19.81 -4.46
CA LYS A 171 2.38 -20.06 -5.90
C LYS A 171 2.80 -18.76 -6.60
N PRO A 172 4.09 -18.47 -6.70
CA PRO A 172 4.59 -17.26 -7.36
C PRO A 172 4.10 -17.11 -8.81
N GLU A 173 3.90 -18.24 -9.52
CA GLU A 173 3.42 -18.26 -10.91
C GLU A 173 2.01 -17.64 -11.05
N ALA A 174 1.24 -17.57 -9.96
CA ALA A 174 -0.07 -16.95 -9.99
C ALA A 174 0.00 -15.46 -10.36
N THR A 175 1.07 -14.76 -9.97
CA THR A 175 1.26 -13.33 -10.27
C THR A 175 1.66 -13.05 -11.72
N GLU A 176 2.12 -14.05 -12.48
CA GLU A 176 2.52 -13.88 -13.87
C GLU A 176 1.33 -13.81 -14.82
N LEU A 177 0.20 -14.42 -14.45
CA LEU A 177 -1.00 -14.56 -15.28
C LEU A 177 -2.17 -13.71 -14.79
N GLU A 178 -1.98 -12.89 -13.79
CA GLU A 178 -3.02 -12.02 -13.21
C GLU A 178 -3.29 -10.77 -14.06
N SER A 179 -4.44 -10.16 -13.79
CA SER A 179 -4.77 -8.82 -14.30
C SER A 179 -3.62 -7.84 -14.04
N TYR A 180 -3.28 -7.03 -15.01
CA TYR A 180 -2.19 -6.05 -14.98
C TYR A 180 -0.77 -6.63 -14.84
N SER A 181 -0.60 -7.94 -14.99
CA SER A 181 0.73 -8.55 -15.01
C SER A 181 1.53 -8.14 -16.26
N ASN A 182 0.85 -8.04 -17.40
CA ASN A 182 1.38 -7.59 -18.69
C ASN A 182 0.41 -6.58 -19.34
N ASP A 183 0.96 -5.46 -19.80
CA ASP A 183 0.30 -4.46 -20.69
C ASP A 183 -1.09 -3.95 -20.25
N SER A 184 -1.33 -3.83 -18.95
CA SER A 184 -2.56 -3.25 -18.40
C SER A 184 -3.85 -3.99 -18.76
N THR A 185 -3.77 -5.25 -19.20
CA THR A 185 -4.91 -6.09 -19.49
C THR A 185 -5.47 -6.75 -18.23
N THR A 186 -6.79 -6.94 -18.20
CA THR A 186 -7.43 -7.74 -17.15
C THR A 186 -7.63 -9.17 -17.62
N GLU A 187 -7.65 -10.11 -16.67
CA GLU A 187 -7.91 -11.52 -16.97
C GLU A 187 -9.28 -11.72 -17.62
N HIS A 188 -9.40 -12.84 -18.31
CA HIS A 188 -10.66 -13.34 -18.85
C HIS A 188 -11.64 -13.69 -17.72
N PRO A 189 -12.97 -13.71 -17.99
CA PRO A 189 -13.96 -14.14 -17.01
C PRO A 189 -13.68 -15.55 -16.49
N GLN A 190 -13.71 -15.73 -15.18
CA GLN A 190 -13.48 -17.01 -14.54
C GLN A 190 -14.79 -17.73 -14.25
N TYR A 191 -14.80 -19.06 -14.41
CA TYR A 191 -15.94 -19.92 -14.15
C TYR A 191 -15.54 -21.08 -13.24
N THR A 192 -16.45 -21.48 -12.34
CA THR A 192 -16.31 -22.64 -11.47
C THR A 192 -17.59 -23.47 -11.45
N ARG A 193 -17.63 -24.52 -10.67
CA ARG A 193 -18.81 -25.39 -10.50
C ARG A 193 -19.94 -24.67 -9.78
N PRO A 194 -21.22 -25.01 -10.09
CA PRO A 194 -21.68 -25.98 -11.10
C PRO A 194 -21.57 -25.48 -12.53
N GLU A 195 -21.67 -26.39 -13.53
CA GLU A 195 -21.62 -26.04 -14.98
C GLU A 195 -22.82 -25.20 -15.44
N GLU A 196 -23.96 -25.35 -14.76
CA GLU A 196 -25.15 -24.53 -14.97
C GLU A 196 -25.62 -23.92 -13.65
N PHE A 197 -25.89 -22.62 -13.67
CA PHE A 197 -26.49 -21.90 -12.55
C PHE A 197 -27.57 -20.94 -13.05
N LYS A 198 -28.82 -21.16 -12.66
CA LYS A 198 -30.00 -20.35 -13.06
C LYS A 198 -30.09 -20.13 -14.58
N ASN A 199 -30.00 -21.20 -15.35
CA ASN A 199 -30.01 -21.22 -16.82
C ASN A 199 -28.81 -20.50 -17.49
N LEU A 200 -27.78 -20.15 -16.75
CA LEU A 200 -26.52 -19.64 -17.28
C LEU A 200 -25.50 -20.78 -17.29
N LEU A 201 -24.92 -21.04 -18.46
CA LEU A 201 -23.98 -22.14 -18.69
C LEU A 201 -22.52 -21.62 -18.70
N VAL A 202 -21.62 -22.45 -18.22
CA VAL A 202 -20.18 -22.26 -18.47
C VAL A 202 -19.93 -22.38 -19.99
N PRO A 203 -19.11 -21.51 -20.60
CA PRO A 203 -18.76 -21.64 -22.01
C PRO A 203 -18.23 -23.02 -22.35
N LYS A 204 -18.85 -23.69 -23.37
CA LYS A 204 -18.54 -25.07 -23.76
C LYS A 204 -17.05 -25.31 -24.06
N VAL A 205 -16.35 -24.30 -24.57
CA VAL A 205 -14.90 -24.36 -24.83
C VAL A 205 -14.10 -24.64 -23.59
N LEU A 206 -14.52 -24.13 -22.43
CA LEU A 206 -13.83 -24.35 -21.13
C LEU A 206 -14.04 -25.76 -20.59
N LEU A 207 -15.08 -26.44 -21.02
CA LEU A 207 -15.41 -27.83 -20.66
C LEU A 207 -14.85 -28.86 -21.64
N SER A 208 -14.32 -28.43 -22.80
CA SER A 208 -13.91 -29.30 -23.89
C SER A 208 -12.65 -30.13 -23.64
N GLY A 209 -11.80 -29.75 -22.71
CA GLY A 209 -10.46 -30.33 -22.54
C GLY A 209 -9.44 -29.97 -23.64
N ASP A 210 -9.84 -29.22 -24.66
CA ASP A 210 -8.96 -28.74 -25.74
C ASP A 210 -8.15 -27.54 -25.25
N HIS A 211 -6.97 -27.80 -24.77
CA HIS A 211 -6.09 -26.77 -24.20
C HIS A 211 -5.77 -25.63 -25.18
N LYS A 212 -5.70 -25.90 -26.49
CA LYS A 212 -5.44 -24.88 -27.52
C LYS A 212 -6.62 -23.92 -27.63
N LYS A 213 -7.82 -24.45 -27.80
CA LYS A 213 -9.05 -23.63 -27.88
C LYS A 213 -9.32 -22.88 -26.56
N ILE A 214 -9.07 -23.51 -25.43
CA ILE A 214 -9.19 -22.86 -24.12
C ILE A 214 -8.22 -21.67 -24.02
N LYS A 215 -6.97 -21.82 -24.44
CA LYS A 215 -5.97 -20.74 -24.42
C LYS A 215 -6.35 -19.59 -25.35
N GLU A 216 -6.84 -19.90 -26.55
CA GLU A 216 -7.33 -18.91 -27.51
C GLU A 216 -8.53 -18.15 -26.96
N TRP A 217 -9.50 -18.86 -26.37
CA TRP A 217 -10.67 -18.25 -25.73
C TRP A 217 -10.28 -17.33 -24.58
N LYS A 218 -9.38 -17.77 -23.69
CA LYS A 218 -8.86 -16.95 -22.59
C LYS A 218 -8.26 -15.65 -23.12
N LYS A 219 -7.38 -15.73 -24.11
CA LYS A 219 -6.75 -14.56 -24.73
C LYS A 219 -7.76 -13.60 -25.39
N SER A 220 -8.78 -14.12 -26.08
CA SER A 220 -9.79 -13.28 -26.74
C SER A 220 -10.78 -12.63 -25.79
N ASN A 221 -10.90 -13.11 -24.55
CA ASN A 221 -11.80 -12.57 -23.52
C ASN A 221 -11.08 -11.77 -22.41
N SER A 222 -9.76 -11.66 -22.45
CA SER A 222 -8.99 -10.70 -21.65
C SER A 222 -9.20 -9.28 -22.22
N LYS A 223 -9.24 -8.25 -21.34
CA LYS A 223 -9.55 -6.86 -21.69
C LYS A 223 -8.41 -5.93 -21.37
#